data_e79c3b6eb2e27a34176e0535bb25f544
#
_entry.id   e79c3b6eb2e27a34176e0535bb25f544
#
_cell.length_a   1.000
_cell.length_b   1.000
_cell.length_c   1.000
_cell.angle_alpha   90.00
_cell.angle_beta   90.00
_cell.angle_gamma   90.00
#
_symmetry.space_group_name_H-M   'P 1'
#
loop_
_entity.id
_entity.type
_entity.pdbx_description
1 polymer ?
#
loop_
_entity_poly.entity_id
_entity_poly.type
_entity_poly.pdbx_seq_one_letter_code
_entity_poly.pdbx_strand_id
1 'polypeptide(L)'
;MRSNSLHNHPLFKIRNELLSKDESVSLAYKRARLVVQTYGCRTGLSATDVEHCSPKFWSMMLDPICSLDIAMFTILAAHVGLTIGTLSRHLRRRPDLLPLVNRLLRFDTVGIYLLTERGHGLDAFNIETTATKTSDGFILHTPREEATKFMPASTPAFGIPKVALVNAKMIVDGEDRGARFFIVPICNEREMCRGVISTRLPTRSGTNPLDFSITQFDNVWLPPTALVASDISDFSLPERPLEAWWDEVWRIQLGTMAVPAPWINALKATAFIGGRYSMHRTIIGKGANVMIPIISFRTQQWPVLNATAVAMVMNTWFPRSIQFAMADNTDHRVRHAMSVIVKATVCRHFQRCVPEMAERCGAQGTFEHNYMAKIENDGKGVIIAEGDILTLCIRLFSELLLGRYTIPMPSSSDSILARHAWGLLEENRELLRSVGDHRSESFNSLVLPQSQAVIEAIGHAMAYAAAQEAKLPQPILDIYECSVIRQDPAWYSENAGLNRMAQRLREDVVITAALPELGTYLDALQIEDYVSAPIVSDAGWKEYVASLPRYTGNAITESQPEIQHIRAVL
;
A
#
# COMPACT_ATOMS: atom_id res chain seq x y z
N MET A 1 -20.23 -14.42 0.40
CA MET A 1 -20.42 -14.90 -1.00
C MET A 1 -19.08 -14.77 -1.69
N ARG A 2 -18.39 -15.90 -1.98
CA ARG A 2 -17.16 -15.90 -2.80
C ARG A 2 -17.57 -15.41 -4.18
N SER A 3 -16.98 -14.32 -4.64
CA SER A 3 -17.19 -13.81 -5.99
C SER A 3 -16.80 -14.93 -6.97
N ASN A 4 -17.63 -15.21 -7.97
CA ASN A 4 -17.19 -15.94 -9.18
C ASN A 4 -16.01 -15.14 -9.71
N SER A 5 -14.85 -15.58 -9.41
CA SER A 5 -13.68 -14.84 -9.00
C SER A 5 -13.05 -14.17 -10.19
N LEU A 6 -12.78 -12.91 -10.06
CA LEU A 6 -11.98 -12.11 -11.00
C LEU A 6 -10.67 -12.84 -11.37
N HIS A 7 -10.07 -13.60 -10.45
CA HIS A 7 -8.84 -14.35 -10.70
C HIS A 7 -8.97 -15.40 -11.83
N ASN A 8 -10.17 -15.90 -12.12
CA ASN A 8 -10.44 -16.83 -13.24
C ASN A 8 -10.67 -16.11 -14.57
N HIS A 9 -10.81 -14.79 -14.57
CA HIS A 9 -10.99 -14.05 -15.81
C HIS A 9 -9.70 -14.07 -16.66
N PRO A 10 -9.78 -14.23 -18.00
CA PRO A 10 -8.59 -14.31 -18.87
C PRO A 10 -7.59 -13.18 -18.69
N LEU A 11 -8.03 -11.95 -18.42
CA LEU A 11 -7.14 -10.81 -18.18
C LEU A 11 -6.19 -11.02 -16.98
N PHE A 12 -6.61 -11.78 -15.96
CA PHE A 12 -5.78 -12.08 -14.79
C PHE A 12 -4.93 -13.34 -14.95
N LYS A 13 -5.10 -14.09 -16.05
CA LYS A 13 -4.22 -15.19 -16.43
C LYS A 13 -3.05 -14.75 -17.30
N ILE A 14 -3.10 -13.51 -17.85
CA ILE A 14 -1.99 -12.94 -18.63
C ILE A 14 -0.85 -12.62 -17.66
N ARG A 15 0.35 -13.06 -17.99
CA ARG A 15 1.56 -12.84 -17.21
C ARG A 15 2.26 -11.58 -17.69
N ASN A 16 2.49 -10.62 -16.80
CA ASN A 16 3.09 -9.33 -17.12
C ASN A 16 4.55 -9.45 -17.58
N GLU A 17 5.29 -10.43 -17.05
CA GLU A 17 6.69 -10.68 -17.41
C GLU A 17 6.91 -11.06 -18.89
N LEU A 18 5.83 -11.43 -19.59
CA LEU A 18 5.87 -11.78 -21.02
C LEU A 18 5.48 -10.62 -21.93
N LEU A 19 5.11 -9.46 -21.34
CA LEU A 19 4.62 -8.30 -22.07
C LEU A 19 5.67 -7.19 -22.18
N SER A 20 5.57 -6.39 -23.23
CA SER A 20 6.24 -5.10 -23.28
C SER A 20 5.69 -4.15 -22.18
N LYS A 21 6.43 -3.10 -21.87
CA LYS A 21 6.01 -2.12 -20.85
C LYS A 21 4.66 -1.47 -21.20
N ASP A 22 4.43 -1.14 -22.46
CA ASP A 22 3.17 -0.50 -22.89
C ASP A 22 1.98 -1.47 -22.88
N GLU A 23 2.21 -2.73 -23.25
CA GLU A 23 1.19 -3.77 -23.10
C GLU A 23 0.82 -4.01 -21.63
N SER A 24 1.81 -4.01 -20.73
CA SER A 24 1.60 -4.14 -19.29
C SER A 24 0.80 -2.98 -18.72
N VAL A 25 1.08 -1.73 -19.13
CA VAL A 25 0.28 -0.56 -18.74
C VAL A 25 -1.15 -0.69 -19.28
N SER A 26 -1.30 -1.05 -20.56
CA SER A 26 -2.63 -1.29 -21.16
C SER A 26 -3.42 -2.37 -20.40
N LEU A 27 -2.75 -3.45 -19.99
CA LEU A 27 -3.34 -4.52 -19.19
C LEU A 27 -3.81 -4.02 -17.83
N ALA A 28 -3.04 -3.16 -17.14
CA ALA A 28 -3.42 -2.59 -15.86
C ALA A 28 -4.73 -1.77 -15.97
N TYR A 29 -4.88 -0.95 -17.01
CA TYR A 29 -6.15 -0.23 -17.27
C TYR A 29 -7.32 -1.17 -17.58
N LYS A 30 -7.10 -2.21 -18.40
CA LYS A 30 -8.14 -3.21 -18.71
C LYS A 30 -8.60 -3.96 -17.45
N ARG A 31 -7.65 -4.33 -16.58
CA ARG A 31 -7.93 -4.97 -15.28
C ARG A 31 -8.68 -4.03 -14.35
N ALA A 32 -8.27 -2.76 -14.23
CA ALA A 32 -8.96 -1.76 -13.42
C ALA A 32 -10.41 -1.56 -13.88
N ARG A 33 -10.62 -1.42 -15.20
CA ARG A 33 -11.96 -1.32 -15.79
C ARG A 33 -12.83 -2.52 -15.44
N LEU A 34 -12.28 -3.73 -15.59
CA LEU A 34 -12.99 -4.97 -15.25
C LEU A 34 -13.38 -5.02 -13.77
N VAL A 35 -12.49 -4.62 -12.86
CA VAL A 35 -12.77 -4.57 -11.43
C VAL A 35 -13.91 -3.60 -11.14
N VAL A 36 -13.81 -2.35 -11.60
CA VAL A 36 -14.84 -1.33 -11.37
C VAL A 36 -16.19 -1.79 -11.91
N GLN A 37 -16.24 -2.30 -13.14
CA GLN A 37 -17.48 -2.79 -13.76
C GLN A 37 -18.05 -4.01 -13.02
N THR A 38 -17.20 -4.93 -12.58
CA THR A 38 -17.63 -6.12 -11.82
C THR A 38 -18.26 -5.72 -10.48
N TYR A 39 -17.65 -4.81 -9.75
CA TYR A 39 -18.20 -4.34 -8.48
C TYR A 39 -19.45 -3.46 -8.69
N GLY A 40 -19.48 -2.62 -9.73
CA GLY A 40 -20.67 -1.88 -10.13
C GLY A 40 -21.86 -2.79 -10.44
N CYS A 41 -21.66 -3.83 -11.26
CA CYS A 41 -22.72 -4.75 -11.66
C CYS A 41 -23.14 -5.71 -10.55
N ARG A 42 -22.19 -6.27 -9.79
CA ARG A 42 -22.46 -7.34 -8.79
C ARG A 42 -22.88 -6.83 -7.43
N THR A 43 -22.26 -5.77 -6.96
CA THR A 43 -22.55 -5.23 -5.62
C THR A 43 -23.39 -3.96 -5.67
N GLY A 44 -23.58 -3.38 -6.85
CA GLY A 44 -24.23 -2.08 -7.00
C GLY A 44 -23.41 -0.98 -6.32
N LEU A 45 -22.06 -1.00 -6.48
CA LEU A 45 -21.19 0.06 -5.95
C LEU A 45 -21.60 1.40 -6.54
N SER A 46 -22.02 2.32 -5.68
CA SER A 46 -22.54 3.65 -6.03
C SER A 46 -21.62 4.77 -5.55
N ALA A 47 -21.87 5.99 -6.00
CA ALA A 47 -21.19 7.19 -5.50
C ALA A 47 -21.29 7.33 -3.97
N THR A 48 -22.48 7.05 -3.41
CA THR A 48 -22.72 7.09 -1.97
C THR A 48 -21.90 6.02 -1.23
N ASP A 49 -21.77 4.81 -1.80
CA ASP A 49 -20.92 3.76 -1.23
C ASP A 49 -19.44 4.19 -1.18
N VAL A 50 -18.98 4.90 -2.22
CA VAL A 50 -17.60 5.42 -2.28
C VAL A 50 -17.40 6.59 -1.32
N GLU A 51 -18.34 7.52 -1.25
CA GLU A 51 -18.33 8.66 -0.32
C GLU A 51 -18.16 8.20 1.13
N HIS A 52 -19.05 7.32 1.56
CA HIS A 52 -19.10 6.84 2.95
C HIS A 52 -18.20 5.62 3.23
N CYS A 53 -17.38 5.20 2.26
CA CYS A 53 -16.52 4.03 2.40
C CYS A 53 -17.29 2.81 2.93
N SER A 54 -18.44 2.50 2.30
CA SER A 54 -19.31 1.40 2.70
C SER A 54 -18.58 0.04 2.65
N PRO A 55 -19.17 -1.02 3.21
CA PRO A 55 -18.64 -2.38 3.08
C PRO A 55 -18.41 -2.81 1.61
N LYS A 56 -19.18 -2.27 0.64
CA LYS A 56 -18.98 -2.55 -0.78
C LYS A 56 -17.69 -1.93 -1.32
N PHE A 57 -17.41 -0.68 -0.93
CA PHE A 57 -16.13 -0.01 -1.25
C PHE A 57 -14.95 -0.81 -0.69
N TRP A 58 -15.00 -1.18 0.59
CA TRP A 58 -13.93 -1.94 1.22
C TRP A 58 -13.78 -3.35 0.65
N SER A 59 -14.87 -4.01 0.25
CA SER A 59 -14.79 -5.32 -0.39
C SER A 59 -14.02 -5.29 -1.71
N MET A 60 -14.09 -4.17 -2.45
CA MET A 60 -13.28 -3.94 -3.65
C MET A 60 -11.81 -3.68 -3.31
N MET A 61 -11.53 -2.80 -2.34
CA MET A 61 -10.15 -2.46 -1.96
C MET A 61 -9.39 -3.62 -1.30
N LEU A 62 -10.12 -4.53 -0.63
CA LEU A 62 -9.59 -5.72 0.04
C LEU A 62 -9.62 -6.98 -0.84
N ASP A 63 -10.12 -6.91 -2.08
CA ASP A 63 -10.11 -8.08 -2.96
C ASP A 63 -8.65 -8.51 -3.20
N PRO A 64 -8.33 -9.81 -2.98
CA PRO A 64 -6.97 -10.32 -3.20
C PRO A 64 -6.42 -10.04 -4.59
N ILE A 65 -7.29 -9.84 -5.58
CA ILE A 65 -6.89 -9.46 -6.94
C ILE A 65 -6.05 -8.18 -6.97
N CYS A 66 -6.24 -7.27 -6.02
CA CYS A 66 -5.51 -6.00 -5.92
C CYS A 66 -4.02 -6.21 -5.63
N SER A 67 -3.64 -7.32 -4.98
CA SER A 67 -2.24 -7.64 -4.71
C SER A 67 -1.49 -8.26 -5.90
N LEU A 68 -2.21 -8.73 -6.92
CA LEU A 68 -1.61 -9.35 -8.10
C LEU A 68 -1.11 -8.31 -9.12
N ASP A 69 -1.71 -7.12 -9.11
CA ASP A 69 -1.33 -6.03 -10.00
C ASP A 69 -1.45 -4.68 -9.31
N ILE A 70 -0.32 -4.20 -8.79
CA ILE A 70 -0.30 -2.92 -8.06
C ILE A 70 -0.49 -1.71 -8.98
N ALA A 71 -0.16 -1.82 -10.27
CA ALA A 71 -0.44 -0.76 -11.24
C ALA A 71 -1.96 -0.60 -11.41
N MET A 72 -2.69 -1.72 -11.53
CA MET A 72 -4.15 -1.72 -11.50
C MET A 72 -4.70 -1.12 -10.20
N PHE A 73 -4.18 -1.56 -9.05
CA PHE A 73 -4.62 -1.01 -7.75
C PHE A 73 -4.35 0.49 -7.63
N THR A 74 -3.21 0.98 -8.13
CA THR A 74 -2.90 2.42 -8.15
C THR A 74 -3.94 3.21 -8.95
N ILE A 75 -4.39 2.66 -10.10
CA ILE A 75 -5.48 3.25 -10.87
C ILE A 75 -6.78 3.25 -10.04
N LEU A 76 -7.14 2.14 -9.39
CA LEU A 76 -8.34 2.04 -8.57
C LEU A 76 -8.32 3.02 -7.40
N ALA A 77 -7.20 3.13 -6.70
CA ALA A 77 -7.04 4.05 -5.56
C ALA A 77 -7.24 5.51 -5.99
N ALA A 78 -6.60 5.94 -7.08
CA ALA A 78 -6.76 7.31 -7.58
C ALA A 78 -8.16 7.55 -8.17
N HIS A 79 -8.68 6.61 -8.96
CA HIS A 79 -9.93 6.74 -9.69
C HIS A 79 -11.15 6.64 -8.76
N VAL A 80 -11.28 5.53 -8.02
CA VAL A 80 -12.42 5.30 -7.12
C VAL A 80 -12.18 5.96 -5.78
N GLY A 81 -11.04 5.68 -5.16
CA GLY A 81 -10.71 6.16 -3.82
C GLY A 81 -10.69 7.69 -3.74
N LEU A 82 -9.89 8.34 -4.57
CA LEU A 82 -9.69 9.79 -4.50
C LEU A 82 -10.67 10.56 -5.39
N THR A 83 -10.72 10.29 -6.70
CA THR A 83 -11.49 11.13 -7.64
C THR A 83 -13.00 10.99 -7.43
N ILE A 84 -13.55 9.79 -7.53
CA ILE A 84 -15.00 9.58 -7.31
C ILE A 84 -15.36 9.98 -5.88
N GLY A 85 -14.54 9.58 -4.90
CA GLY A 85 -14.80 9.88 -3.49
C GLY A 85 -14.86 11.37 -3.18
N THR A 86 -13.98 12.19 -3.75
CA THR A 86 -14.00 13.65 -3.59
C THR A 86 -15.24 14.26 -4.25
N LEU A 87 -15.57 13.87 -5.49
CA LEU A 87 -16.74 14.41 -6.21
C LEU A 87 -18.05 14.03 -5.53
N SER A 88 -18.16 12.81 -4.99
CA SER A 88 -19.38 12.28 -4.41
C SER A 88 -19.91 13.11 -3.26
N ARG A 89 -19.03 13.69 -2.42
CA ARG A 89 -19.37 14.59 -1.30
C ARG A 89 -20.23 15.78 -1.74
N HIS A 90 -20.05 16.24 -2.97
CA HIS A 90 -20.71 17.44 -3.49
C HIS A 90 -22.03 17.16 -4.24
N LEU A 91 -22.33 15.92 -4.62
CA LEU A 91 -23.46 15.56 -5.50
C LEU A 91 -24.81 16.06 -5.01
N ARG A 92 -25.02 16.10 -3.69
CA ARG A 92 -26.28 16.58 -3.11
C ARG A 92 -26.59 18.04 -3.47
N ARG A 93 -25.55 18.89 -3.55
CA ARG A 93 -25.67 20.33 -3.89
C ARG A 93 -25.26 20.63 -5.33
N ARG A 94 -24.57 19.70 -5.98
CA ARG A 94 -24.01 19.82 -7.32
C ARG A 94 -24.50 18.66 -8.23
N PRO A 95 -25.80 18.59 -8.56
CA PRO A 95 -26.33 17.53 -9.42
C PRO A 95 -25.74 17.55 -10.84
N ASP A 96 -25.16 18.68 -11.28
CA ASP A 96 -24.41 18.83 -12.52
C ASP A 96 -23.15 17.93 -12.59
N LEU A 97 -22.60 17.47 -11.46
CA LEU A 97 -21.49 16.51 -11.40
C LEU A 97 -21.94 15.07 -11.69
N LEU A 98 -23.22 14.75 -11.56
CA LEU A 98 -23.73 13.38 -11.69
C LEU A 98 -23.39 12.70 -13.04
N PRO A 99 -23.48 13.38 -14.20
CA PRO A 99 -23.08 12.78 -15.47
C PRO A 99 -21.59 12.38 -15.50
N LEU A 100 -20.71 13.19 -14.93
CA LEU A 100 -19.28 12.87 -14.82
C LEU A 100 -19.05 11.67 -13.88
N VAL A 101 -19.63 11.70 -12.69
CA VAL A 101 -19.49 10.60 -11.70
C VAL A 101 -20.02 9.29 -12.27
N ASN A 102 -21.12 9.31 -13.02
CA ASN A 102 -21.64 8.11 -13.68
C ASN A 102 -20.70 7.58 -14.77
N ARG A 103 -20.02 8.44 -15.55
CA ARG A 103 -18.98 7.99 -16.49
C ARG A 103 -17.79 7.38 -15.78
N LEU A 104 -17.37 7.96 -14.66
CA LEU A 104 -16.30 7.42 -13.83
C LEU A 104 -16.69 6.04 -13.25
N LEU A 105 -17.88 5.89 -12.68
CA LEU A 105 -18.37 4.61 -12.13
C LEU A 105 -18.47 3.51 -13.18
N ARG A 106 -18.69 3.83 -14.46
CA ARG A 106 -18.64 2.86 -15.57
C ARG A 106 -17.25 2.65 -16.15
N PHE A 107 -16.26 3.45 -15.69
CA PHE A 107 -14.92 3.48 -16.26
C PHE A 107 -14.90 3.88 -17.77
N ASP A 108 -15.83 4.74 -18.18
CA ASP A 108 -15.83 5.35 -19.52
C ASP A 108 -14.83 6.52 -19.59
N THR A 109 -14.44 7.05 -18.45
CA THR A 109 -13.41 8.07 -18.23
C THR A 109 -12.62 7.68 -16.99
N VAL A 110 -11.30 7.83 -17.02
CA VAL A 110 -10.43 7.59 -15.85
C VAL A 110 -10.24 8.87 -15.07
N GLY A 111 -10.52 8.82 -13.78
CA GLY A 111 -10.24 9.90 -12.84
C GLY A 111 -8.81 9.80 -12.31
N ILE A 112 -8.11 10.91 -12.28
CA ILE A 112 -6.79 11.06 -11.67
C ILE A 112 -6.81 12.21 -10.65
N TYR A 113 -5.84 12.21 -9.73
CA TYR A 113 -5.79 13.15 -8.62
C TYR A 113 -4.44 13.85 -8.60
N LEU A 114 -4.41 15.13 -8.95
CA LEU A 114 -3.22 15.93 -9.15
C LEU A 114 -3.05 16.93 -8.00
N LEU A 115 -2.53 16.46 -6.87
CA LEU A 115 -2.25 17.27 -5.69
C LEU A 115 -0.79 17.72 -5.65
N THR A 116 0.13 16.74 -5.53
CA THR A 116 1.54 16.97 -5.27
C THR A 116 2.22 17.68 -6.45
N GLU A 117 3.11 18.60 -6.14
CA GLU A 117 3.99 19.26 -7.10
C GLU A 117 5.43 18.80 -6.93
N ARG A 118 6.23 18.88 -7.98
CA ARG A 118 7.63 18.46 -8.00
C ARG A 118 8.46 19.14 -6.91
N GLY A 119 8.24 20.44 -6.68
CA GLY A 119 8.93 21.24 -5.66
C GLY A 119 8.31 21.15 -4.27
N HIS A 120 7.12 20.53 -4.12
CA HIS A 120 6.34 20.52 -2.89
C HIS A 120 6.00 19.10 -2.41
N GLY A 121 6.99 18.20 -2.47
CA GLY A 121 6.89 16.90 -1.80
C GLY A 121 6.85 17.09 -0.28
N LEU A 122 5.91 16.43 0.42
CA LEU A 122 5.62 16.58 1.86
C LEU A 122 5.13 17.98 2.28
N ASP A 123 4.98 18.91 1.35
CA ASP A 123 4.60 20.30 1.57
C ASP A 123 3.43 20.74 0.67
N ALA A 124 2.44 19.87 0.53
CA ALA A 124 1.32 20.07 -0.38
C ALA A 124 0.39 21.25 0.01
N PHE A 125 0.55 21.81 1.20
CA PHE A 125 -0.14 23.06 1.59
C PHE A 125 0.37 24.29 0.81
N ASN A 126 1.66 24.27 0.41
CA ASN A 126 2.33 25.40 -0.24
C ASN A 126 2.44 25.26 -1.77
N ILE A 127 1.57 24.47 -2.42
CA ILE A 127 1.53 24.34 -3.87
C ILE A 127 1.50 25.69 -4.59
N GLU A 128 1.94 25.72 -5.84
CA GLU A 128 2.09 26.96 -6.61
C GLU A 128 1.23 27.03 -7.87
N THR A 129 0.72 25.91 -8.39
CA THR A 129 -0.25 25.92 -9.49
C THR A 129 -1.42 26.83 -9.12
N THR A 130 -1.80 27.73 -10.02
CA THR A 130 -2.87 28.71 -9.79
C THR A 130 -4.08 28.47 -10.67
N ALA A 131 -5.27 28.80 -10.16
CA ALA A 131 -6.51 28.92 -10.92
C ALA A 131 -7.05 30.34 -10.70
N THR A 132 -6.76 31.22 -11.65
CA THR A 132 -7.14 32.64 -11.56
C THR A 132 -8.55 32.83 -12.11
N LYS A 133 -9.44 33.40 -11.29
CA LYS A 133 -10.82 33.71 -11.67
C LYS A 133 -10.86 34.78 -12.76
N THR A 134 -11.69 34.54 -13.78
CA THR A 134 -12.03 35.47 -14.84
C THR A 134 -13.51 35.81 -14.79
N SER A 135 -14.02 36.66 -15.71
CA SER A 135 -15.45 36.99 -15.83
C SER A 135 -16.32 35.76 -16.14
N ASP A 136 -15.77 34.75 -16.82
CA ASP A 136 -16.50 33.62 -17.40
C ASP A 136 -15.99 32.22 -16.92
N GLY A 137 -15.01 32.21 -16.02
CA GLY A 137 -14.45 30.94 -15.50
C GLY A 137 -13.15 31.12 -14.73
N PHE A 138 -12.20 30.23 -15.01
CA PHE A 138 -10.86 30.25 -14.40
C PHE A 138 -9.80 29.97 -15.47
N ILE A 139 -8.60 30.54 -15.26
CA ILE A 139 -7.39 30.17 -16.01
C ILE A 139 -6.49 29.36 -15.08
N LEU A 140 -6.31 28.10 -15.38
CA LEU A 140 -5.38 27.20 -14.67
C LEU A 140 -3.98 27.32 -15.30
N HIS A 141 -2.97 27.57 -14.48
CA HIS A 141 -1.60 27.81 -14.93
C HIS A 141 -0.56 27.22 -13.98
N THR A 142 0.48 26.63 -14.54
CA THR A 142 1.69 26.18 -13.85
C THR A 142 2.76 27.25 -13.98
N PRO A 143 3.08 28.02 -12.91
CA PRO A 143 3.90 29.23 -13.04
C PRO A 143 5.39 28.96 -13.28
N ARG A 144 5.88 27.80 -12.84
CA ARG A 144 7.29 27.39 -12.99
C ARG A 144 7.46 25.88 -12.91
N GLU A 145 8.66 25.39 -13.16
CA GLU A 145 8.93 23.95 -13.26
C GLU A 145 8.64 23.19 -11.95
N GLU A 146 8.94 23.79 -10.80
CA GLU A 146 8.69 23.22 -9.48
C GLU A 146 7.20 23.03 -9.17
N ALA A 147 6.35 23.84 -9.80
CA ALA A 147 4.88 23.75 -9.67
C ALA A 147 4.25 22.66 -10.56
N THR A 148 5.06 21.95 -11.37
CA THR A 148 4.53 20.85 -12.20
C THR A 148 3.99 19.73 -11.32
N LYS A 149 2.80 19.22 -11.66
CA LYS A 149 2.17 18.11 -10.92
C LYS A 149 2.95 16.81 -11.11
N PHE A 150 3.16 16.09 -10.04
CA PHE A 150 3.99 14.90 -9.96
C PHE A 150 3.28 13.84 -9.08
N MET A 151 3.12 12.63 -9.48
CA MET A 151 3.50 11.83 -10.64
C MET A 151 2.32 11.01 -11.21
N PRO A 152 1.04 11.42 -11.07
CA PRO A 152 -0.08 10.63 -11.58
C PRO A 152 0.00 10.38 -13.09
N ALA A 153 -0.65 9.28 -13.50
CA ALA A 153 -0.63 8.77 -14.87
C ALA A 153 -1.55 9.58 -15.79
N SER A 154 -1.03 10.64 -16.43
CA SER A 154 -1.80 11.63 -17.20
C SER A 154 -1.66 11.55 -18.72
N THR A 155 -0.93 10.56 -19.28
CA THR A 155 -0.78 10.46 -20.74
C THR A 155 -2.05 10.00 -21.45
N PRO A 156 -2.27 10.31 -22.76
CA PRO A 156 -3.44 9.90 -23.52
C PRO A 156 -3.38 8.44 -23.97
N ALA A 157 -2.49 7.66 -23.40
CA ALA A 157 -2.30 6.27 -23.78
C ALA A 157 -3.51 5.40 -23.40
N PHE A 158 -3.66 4.29 -24.12
CA PHE A 158 -4.58 3.19 -23.80
C PHE A 158 -6.06 3.43 -24.16
N GLY A 159 -6.36 4.44 -24.96
CA GLY A 159 -7.67 4.63 -25.58
C GLY A 159 -8.82 4.96 -24.62
N ILE A 160 -8.51 5.57 -23.47
CA ILE A 160 -9.50 5.97 -22.46
C ILE A 160 -9.30 7.44 -22.12
N PRO A 161 -10.35 8.29 -22.20
CA PRO A 161 -10.28 9.69 -21.77
C PRO A 161 -9.94 9.79 -20.30
N LYS A 162 -9.20 10.85 -19.92
CA LYS A 162 -8.84 11.12 -18.53
C LYS A 162 -9.32 12.49 -18.09
N VAL A 163 -9.80 12.56 -16.86
CA VAL A 163 -10.14 13.80 -16.15
C VAL A 163 -9.39 13.84 -14.83
N ALA A 164 -8.87 14.99 -14.44
CA ALA A 164 -8.19 15.17 -13.17
C ALA A 164 -8.99 16.04 -12.21
N LEU A 165 -8.83 15.75 -10.92
CA LEU A 165 -9.02 16.74 -9.86
C LEU A 165 -7.67 17.37 -9.61
N VAL A 166 -7.50 18.63 -10.02
CA VAL A 166 -6.26 19.40 -9.88
C VAL A 166 -6.38 20.32 -8.69
N ASN A 167 -5.53 20.14 -7.69
CA ASN A 167 -5.43 21.07 -6.58
C ASN A 167 -4.60 22.29 -7.02
N ALA A 168 -5.16 23.49 -6.90
CA ALA A 168 -4.54 24.75 -7.31
C ALA A 168 -4.95 25.89 -6.37
N LYS A 169 -4.09 26.87 -6.19
CA LYS A 169 -4.43 28.13 -5.48
C LYS A 169 -5.49 28.87 -6.27
N MET A 170 -6.61 29.14 -5.66
CA MET A 170 -7.67 29.95 -6.25
C MET A 170 -7.33 31.43 -6.07
N ILE A 171 -7.09 32.13 -7.17
CA ILE A 171 -6.80 33.56 -7.17
C ILE A 171 -8.04 34.32 -7.62
N VAL A 172 -8.55 35.23 -6.79
CA VAL A 172 -9.72 36.06 -7.06
C VAL A 172 -9.36 37.53 -6.80
N ASP A 173 -9.53 38.39 -7.81
CA ASP A 173 -9.18 39.80 -7.76
C ASP A 173 -7.72 40.05 -7.32
N GLY A 174 -6.81 39.15 -7.72
CA GLY A 174 -5.39 39.20 -7.38
C GLY A 174 -5.01 38.64 -6.01
N GLU A 175 -5.97 38.18 -5.20
CA GLU A 175 -5.76 37.63 -3.87
C GLU A 175 -5.87 36.11 -3.84
N ASP A 176 -4.97 35.44 -3.11
CA ASP A 176 -4.98 34.00 -2.84
C ASP A 176 -6.12 33.65 -1.85
N ARG A 177 -7.08 32.85 -2.30
CA ARG A 177 -8.25 32.35 -1.52
C ARG A 177 -8.01 30.94 -0.97
N GLY A 178 -6.80 30.44 -1.03
CA GLY A 178 -6.43 29.08 -0.63
C GLY A 178 -6.56 28.07 -1.76
N ALA A 179 -6.02 26.89 -1.52
CA ALA A 179 -6.04 25.80 -2.49
C ALA A 179 -7.43 25.16 -2.60
N ARG A 180 -7.86 24.86 -3.83
CA ARG A 180 -9.14 24.22 -4.18
C ARG A 180 -8.91 23.18 -5.27
N PHE A 181 -9.80 22.20 -5.37
CA PHE A 181 -9.80 21.28 -6.50
C PHE A 181 -10.61 21.83 -7.68
N PHE A 182 -10.07 21.57 -8.87
CA PHE A 182 -10.72 21.89 -10.14
C PHE A 182 -10.81 20.64 -11.01
N ILE A 183 -11.98 20.44 -11.65
CA ILE A 183 -12.18 19.38 -12.65
C ILE A 183 -11.53 19.82 -13.94
N VAL A 184 -10.51 19.10 -14.39
CA VAL A 184 -9.73 19.43 -15.58
C VAL A 184 -9.74 18.25 -16.54
N PRO A 185 -10.30 18.38 -17.75
CA PRO A 185 -10.10 17.42 -18.83
C PRO A 185 -8.59 17.33 -19.17
N ILE A 186 -8.03 16.13 -19.14
CA ILE A 186 -6.60 15.92 -19.36
C ILE A 186 -6.31 15.47 -20.78
N CYS A 187 -7.01 14.47 -21.27
CA CYS A 187 -6.87 13.93 -22.62
C CYS A 187 -8.15 13.25 -23.08
N ASN A 188 -8.30 13.13 -24.39
CA ASN A 188 -9.24 12.20 -25.00
C ASN A 188 -8.54 10.81 -25.17
N GLU A 189 -9.07 9.96 -26.03
CA GLU A 189 -8.53 8.62 -26.30
C GLU A 189 -7.16 8.64 -27.00
N ARG A 190 -6.74 9.77 -27.58
CA ARG A 190 -5.57 9.84 -28.49
C ARG A 190 -4.58 10.95 -28.15
N GLU A 191 -5.06 12.09 -27.66
CA GLU A 191 -4.25 13.29 -27.50
C GLU A 191 -4.62 14.09 -26.24
N MET A 192 -3.68 14.93 -25.80
CA MET A 192 -3.88 15.83 -24.67
C MET A 192 -4.88 16.93 -25.01
N CYS A 193 -5.63 17.38 -24.00
CA CYS A 193 -6.45 18.59 -24.10
C CYS A 193 -5.57 19.84 -24.28
N ARG A 194 -6.12 20.87 -24.92
CA ARG A 194 -5.40 22.12 -25.20
C ARG A 194 -4.85 22.74 -23.92
N GLY A 195 -3.56 23.10 -23.92
CA GLY A 195 -2.87 23.71 -22.79
C GLY A 195 -2.43 22.71 -21.70
N VAL A 196 -2.80 21.43 -21.79
CA VAL A 196 -2.31 20.40 -20.88
C VAL A 196 -1.11 19.70 -21.51
N ILE A 197 0.01 19.69 -20.80
CA ILE A 197 1.27 19.07 -21.25
C ILE A 197 1.62 17.98 -20.26
N SER A 198 1.82 16.77 -20.75
CA SER A 198 2.20 15.60 -19.95
C SER A 198 3.49 14.98 -20.48
N THR A 199 4.48 14.87 -19.60
CA THR A 199 5.76 14.22 -19.91
C THR A 199 5.82 12.89 -19.17
N ARG A 200 5.80 11.78 -19.89
CA ARG A 200 5.85 10.43 -19.31
C ARG A 200 7.21 10.17 -18.68
N LEU A 201 7.17 9.71 -17.44
CA LEU A 201 8.36 9.29 -16.70
C LEU A 201 8.81 7.88 -17.10
N PRO A 202 10.10 7.54 -16.91
CA PRO A 202 10.59 6.17 -17.04
C PRO A 202 9.85 5.24 -16.06
N THR A 203 9.73 3.97 -16.44
CA THR A 203 9.14 2.95 -15.56
C THR A 203 10.04 2.69 -14.36
N ARG A 204 9.43 2.46 -13.19
CA ARG A 204 10.15 2.00 -12.00
C ARG A 204 10.66 0.57 -12.22
N SER A 205 11.81 0.24 -11.65
CA SER A 205 12.41 -1.09 -11.79
C SER A 205 11.67 -2.12 -10.93
N GLY A 206 11.44 -3.31 -11.50
CA GLY A 206 10.91 -4.47 -10.78
C GLY A 206 9.44 -4.38 -10.38
N THR A 207 8.68 -3.41 -10.90
CA THR A 207 7.25 -3.24 -10.63
C THR A 207 6.43 -3.32 -11.91
N ASN A 208 5.14 -3.61 -11.81
CA ASN A 208 4.25 -3.40 -12.94
C ASN A 208 4.27 -1.93 -13.36
N PRO A 209 4.53 -1.64 -14.65
CA PRO A 209 4.65 -0.27 -15.13
C PRO A 209 3.29 0.45 -15.14
N LEU A 210 3.34 1.76 -14.93
CA LEU A 210 2.23 2.68 -15.15
C LEU A 210 2.78 3.90 -15.89
N ASP A 211 1.92 4.64 -16.59
CA ASP A 211 2.27 5.84 -17.34
C ASP A 211 2.39 7.09 -16.44
N PHE A 212 3.15 6.96 -15.34
CA PHE A 212 3.45 8.08 -14.46
C PHE A 212 4.05 9.26 -15.22
N SER A 213 3.66 10.47 -14.88
CA SER A 213 3.96 11.65 -15.67
C SER A 213 4.22 12.89 -14.82
N ILE A 214 4.93 13.85 -15.41
CA ILE A 214 4.96 15.23 -14.95
C ILE A 214 3.91 15.98 -15.77
N THR A 215 2.99 16.69 -15.11
CA THR A 215 1.89 17.38 -15.78
C THR A 215 1.94 18.87 -15.49
N GLN A 216 1.83 19.69 -16.53
CA GLN A 216 1.79 21.15 -16.43
C GLN A 216 0.62 21.73 -17.24
N PHE A 217 0.19 22.93 -16.84
CA PHE A 217 -0.94 23.63 -17.42
C PHE A 217 -0.47 24.97 -17.96
N ASP A 218 -0.67 25.18 -19.25
CA ASP A 218 -0.38 26.44 -19.93
C ASP A 218 -1.68 27.17 -20.25
N ASN A 219 -2.10 28.04 -19.33
CA ASN A 219 -3.29 28.88 -19.45
C ASN A 219 -4.56 28.11 -19.88
N VAL A 220 -4.85 27.01 -19.20
CA VAL A 220 -6.03 26.18 -19.46
C VAL A 220 -7.27 26.88 -18.96
N TRP A 221 -8.18 27.26 -19.87
CA TRP A 221 -9.48 27.81 -19.50
C TRP A 221 -10.40 26.72 -18.93
N LEU A 222 -11.05 27.03 -17.82
CA LEU A 222 -12.00 26.17 -17.13
C LEU A 222 -13.32 26.91 -16.89
N PRO A 223 -14.49 26.27 -17.10
CA PRO A 223 -15.78 26.89 -16.79
C PRO A 223 -15.95 27.07 -15.27
N PRO A 224 -16.86 27.94 -14.80
CA PRO A 224 -17.13 28.11 -13.37
C PRO A 224 -17.49 26.81 -12.66
N THR A 225 -18.16 25.90 -13.35
CA THR A 225 -18.57 24.58 -12.88
C THR A 225 -17.39 23.61 -12.64
N ALA A 226 -16.18 23.95 -13.08
CA ALA A 226 -14.98 23.15 -12.83
C ALA A 226 -14.54 23.20 -11.36
N LEU A 227 -14.89 24.26 -10.62
CA LEU A 227 -14.59 24.33 -9.18
C LEU A 227 -15.31 23.21 -8.42
N VAL A 228 -14.55 22.40 -7.68
CA VAL A 228 -15.09 21.32 -6.85
C VAL A 228 -15.46 21.89 -5.49
N ALA A 229 -16.64 22.43 -5.41
CA ALA A 229 -17.21 22.97 -4.17
C ALA A 229 -18.71 22.71 -4.15
N SER A 230 -19.30 22.69 -2.97
CA SER A 230 -20.76 22.62 -2.80
C SER A 230 -21.46 23.91 -3.22
N ASP A 231 -20.76 25.04 -3.09
CA ASP A 231 -21.15 26.35 -3.61
C ASP A 231 -20.01 26.91 -4.46
N ILE A 232 -20.23 27.00 -5.77
CA ILE A 232 -19.24 27.50 -6.73
C ILE A 232 -19.17 29.04 -6.79
N SER A 233 -20.01 29.74 -6.04
CA SER A 233 -19.99 31.20 -5.89
C SER A 233 -19.29 31.67 -4.62
N ASP A 234 -18.90 30.76 -3.74
CA ASP A 234 -18.18 31.08 -2.52
C ASP A 234 -16.67 31.20 -2.79
N PHE A 235 -16.20 32.42 -2.85
CA PHE A 235 -14.78 32.78 -3.00
C PHE A 235 -14.21 33.42 -1.72
N SER A 236 -14.81 33.16 -0.57
CA SER A 236 -14.36 33.71 0.71
C SER A 236 -12.98 33.20 1.08
N LEU A 237 -12.20 34.04 1.76
CA LEU A 237 -10.95 33.63 2.38
C LEU A 237 -11.27 32.82 3.64
N PRO A 238 -10.72 31.60 3.80
CA PRO A 238 -10.95 30.81 5.01
C PRO A 238 -10.35 31.51 6.25
N GLU A 239 -11.13 31.59 7.33
CA GLU A 239 -10.63 32.12 8.63
C GLU A 239 -9.43 31.31 9.15
N ARG A 240 -9.43 30.01 8.87
CA ARG A 240 -8.38 29.06 9.26
C ARG A 240 -7.85 28.29 8.05
N PRO A 241 -6.87 28.85 7.35
CA PRO A 241 -6.40 28.31 6.07
C PRO A 241 -5.96 26.83 6.14
N LEU A 242 -5.24 26.45 7.22
CA LEU A 242 -4.75 25.08 7.37
C LEU A 242 -5.90 24.07 7.60
N GLU A 243 -6.91 24.44 8.39
CA GLU A 243 -8.08 23.55 8.62
C GLU A 243 -8.91 23.41 7.33
N ALA A 244 -9.10 24.53 6.60
CA ALA A 244 -9.78 24.51 5.31
C ALA A 244 -9.05 23.65 4.27
N TRP A 245 -7.72 23.71 4.25
CA TRP A 245 -6.92 22.84 3.38
C TRP A 245 -7.08 21.36 3.76
N TRP A 246 -7.08 21.02 5.05
CA TRP A 246 -7.32 19.64 5.49
C TRP A 246 -8.72 19.15 5.13
N ASP A 247 -9.73 20.02 5.16
CA ASP A 247 -11.07 19.68 4.71
C ASP A 247 -11.13 19.51 3.18
N GLU A 248 -10.38 20.31 2.43
CA GLU A 248 -10.28 20.17 0.96
C GLU A 248 -9.66 18.82 0.56
N VAL A 249 -8.58 18.41 1.22
CA VAL A 249 -7.86 17.16 0.92
C VAL A 249 -8.30 15.98 1.80
N TRP A 250 -9.46 16.08 2.45
CA TRP A 250 -9.94 15.09 3.42
C TRP A 250 -9.87 13.64 2.94
N ARG A 251 -10.01 13.42 1.62
CA ARG A 251 -10.03 12.09 1.03
C ARG A 251 -8.69 11.36 1.12
N ILE A 252 -7.58 12.08 1.24
CA ILE A 252 -6.24 11.50 1.44
C ILE A 252 -6.16 10.73 2.76
N GLN A 253 -6.84 11.20 3.81
CA GLN A 253 -6.87 10.47 5.10
C GLN A 253 -7.48 9.06 4.93
N LEU A 254 -8.49 8.94 4.08
CA LEU A 254 -9.08 7.63 3.74
C LEU A 254 -8.16 6.83 2.82
N GLY A 255 -7.45 7.49 1.90
CA GLY A 255 -6.43 6.89 1.08
C GLY A 255 -5.31 6.27 1.92
N THR A 256 -4.86 6.97 2.97
CA THR A 256 -3.87 6.45 3.94
C THR A 256 -4.32 5.13 4.57
N MET A 257 -5.62 4.96 4.86
CA MET A 257 -6.19 3.69 5.33
C MET A 257 -6.32 2.64 4.22
N ALA A 258 -6.63 3.04 2.98
CA ALA A 258 -6.88 2.11 1.88
C ALA A 258 -5.59 1.53 1.26
N VAL A 259 -4.54 2.34 1.21
CA VAL A 259 -3.25 1.97 0.58
C VAL A 259 -2.63 0.69 1.16
N PRO A 260 -2.66 0.38 2.46
CA PRO A 260 -2.13 -0.88 3.00
C PRO A 260 -2.99 -2.12 2.68
N ALA A 261 -4.21 -1.99 2.18
CA ALA A 261 -5.11 -3.13 1.96
C ALA A 261 -4.54 -4.25 1.08
N PRO A 262 -3.95 -4.01 -0.11
CA PRO A 262 -3.35 -5.06 -0.94
C PRO A 262 -2.20 -5.79 -0.26
N TRP A 263 -1.48 -5.12 0.65
CA TRP A 263 -0.28 -5.68 1.28
C TRP A 263 -0.60 -6.75 2.31
N ILE A 264 -1.81 -6.77 2.83
CA ILE A 264 -2.30 -7.87 3.67
C ILE A 264 -2.43 -9.14 2.82
N ASN A 265 -3.01 -9.03 1.63
CA ASN A 265 -3.10 -10.16 0.71
C ASN A 265 -1.73 -10.55 0.13
N ALA A 266 -0.84 -9.59 -0.07
CA ALA A 266 0.54 -9.85 -0.46
C ALA A 266 1.32 -10.61 0.63
N LEU A 267 1.15 -10.27 1.90
CA LEU A 267 1.68 -11.05 3.03
C LEU A 267 1.12 -12.47 3.06
N LYS A 268 -0.19 -12.64 2.85
CA LYS A 268 -0.84 -13.97 2.76
C LYS A 268 -0.26 -14.79 1.60
N ALA A 269 -0.12 -14.18 0.42
CA ALA A 269 0.45 -14.85 -0.75
C ALA A 269 1.92 -15.25 -0.51
N THR A 270 2.72 -14.36 0.06
CA THR A 270 4.13 -14.63 0.38
C THR A 270 4.28 -15.77 1.39
N ALA A 271 3.49 -15.75 2.47
CA ALA A 271 3.49 -16.82 3.47
C ALA A 271 3.07 -18.16 2.87
N PHE A 272 2.02 -18.17 2.04
CA PHE A 272 1.52 -19.35 1.36
C PHE A 272 2.57 -19.93 0.39
N ILE A 273 3.14 -19.11 -0.49
CA ILE A 273 4.14 -19.55 -1.48
C ILE A 273 5.37 -20.12 -0.78
N GLY A 274 5.97 -19.36 0.15
CA GLY A 274 7.17 -19.78 0.85
C GLY A 274 6.94 -20.97 1.78
N GLY A 275 5.78 -21.03 2.43
CA GLY A 275 5.36 -22.15 3.26
C GLY A 275 5.20 -23.44 2.46
N ARG A 276 4.40 -23.41 1.38
CA ARG A 276 4.22 -24.57 0.49
C ARG A 276 5.53 -25.03 -0.12
N TYR A 277 6.33 -24.10 -0.64
CA TYR A 277 7.67 -24.41 -1.17
C TYR A 277 8.53 -25.09 -0.12
N SER A 278 8.57 -24.60 1.12
CA SER A 278 9.39 -25.14 2.19
C SER A 278 8.96 -26.55 2.64
N MET A 279 7.67 -26.88 2.51
CA MET A 279 7.14 -28.17 2.89
C MET A 279 7.47 -29.28 1.89
N HIS A 280 7.55 -28.99 0.58
CA HIS A 280 7.80 -30.00 -0.45
C HIS A 280 9.23 -29.98 -1.01
N ARG A 281 9.93 -28.86 -0.97
CA ARG A 281 11.32 -28.81 -1.42
C ARG A 281 12.22 -29.60 -0.50
N THR A 282 12.90 -30.61 -1.05
CA THR A 282 13.76 -31.51 -0.29
C THR A 282 15.24 -31.36 -0.62
N ILE A 283 16.09 -31.72 0.33
CA ILE A 283 17.53 -31.89 0.19
C ILE A 283 17.96 -33.26 0.74
N ILE A 284 19.16 -33.69 0.40
CA ILE A 284 19.75 -34.92 0.99
C ILE A 284 20.08 -34.65 2.45
N GLY A 285 19.49 -35.45 3.35
CA GLY A 285 19.73 -35.40 4.79
C GLY A 285 20.99 -36.19 5.23
N LYS A 286 21.16 -36.30 6.54
CA LYS A 286 22.23 -37.16 7.11
C LYS A 286 21.93 -38.63 6.85
N GLY A 287 22.65 -39.24 5.93
CA GLY A 287 22.48 -40.63 5.51
C GLY A 287 22.30 -40.75 4.00
N ALA A 288 22.82 -41.85 3.42
CA ALA A 288 22.70 -42.06 1.98
C ALA A 288 21.22 -42.17 1.56
N ASN A 289 20.81 -41.30 0.67
CA ASN A 289 19.46 -41.28 0.02
C ASN A 289 18.26 -40.91 0.90
N VAL A 290 18.46 -40.31 2.09
CA VAL A 290 17.34 -39.79 2.89
C VAL A 290 17.05 -38.36 2.44
N MET A 291 15.89 -38.15 1.78
CA MET A 291 15.41 -36.80 1.40
C MET A 291 14.63 -36.20 2.57
N ILE A 292 14.99 -34.98 2.96
CA ILE A 292 14.29 -34.25 4.02
C ILE A 292 13.76 -32.90 3.47
N PRO A 293 12.53 -32.49 3.82
CA PRO A 293 12.02 -31.18 3.42
C PRO A 293 12.78 -30.06 4.11
N ILE A 294 12.99 -28.95 3.42
CA ILE A 294 13.76 -27.82 3.98
C ILE A 294 13.08 -27.18 5.20
N ILE A 295 11.77 -27.33 5.35
CA ILE A 295 11.04 -26.88 6.55
C ILE A 295 11.52 -27.61 7.83
N SER A 296 12.26 -28.73 7.73
CA SER A 296 12.85 -29.42 8.87
C SER A 296 13.92 -28.60 9.58
N PHE A 297 14.46 -27.55 8.96
CA PHE A 297 15.49 -26.69 9.55
C PHE A 297 14.86 -25.52 10.31
N ARG A 298 15.33 -25.29 11.54
CA ARG A 298 14.85 -24.19 12.38
C ARG A 298 14.99 -22.82 11.69
N THR A 299 16.05 -22.62 10.91
CA THR A 299 16.30 -21.41 10.11
C THR A 299 15.30 -21.19 8.96
N GLN A 300 14.59 -22.24 8.56
CA GLN A 300 13.49 -22.17 7.59
C GLN A 300 12.13 -22.04 8.29
N GLN A 301 11.97 -22.64 9.46
CA GLN A 301 10.71 -22.64 10.23
C GLN A 301 10.32 -21.24 10.66
N TRP A 302 11.28 -20.47 11.23
CA TRP A 302 11.00 -19.14 11.77
C TRP A 302 10.42 -18.20 10.69
N PRO A 303 11.08 -17.94 9.55
CA PRO A 303 10.54 -17.01 8.53
C PRO A 303 9.15 -17.41 8.04
N VAL A 304 8.92 -18.70 7.83
CA VAL A 304 7.62 -19.22 7.34
C VAL A 304 6.52 -19.00 8.37
N LEU A 305 6.74 -19.39 9.62
CA LEU A 305 5.76 -19.22 10.70
C LEU A 305 5.55 -17.75 11.03
N ASN A 306 6.61 -16.93 11.03
CA ASN A 306 6.53 -15.50 11.24
C ASN A 306 5.66 -14.82 10.18
N ALA A 307 5.94 -15.04 8.89
CA ALA A 307 5.14 -14.48 7.81
C ALA A 307 3.67 -14.93 7.88
N THR A 308 3.43 -16.20 8.25
CA THR A 308 2.08 -16.76 8.40
C THR A 308 1.34 -16.09 9.57
N ALA A 309 1.97 -15.97 10.73
CA ALA A 309 1.36 -15.35 11.91
C ALA A 309 1.08 -13.86 11.67
N VAL A 310 2.03 -13.11 11.10
CA VAL A 310 1.85 -11.71 10.74
C VAL A 310 0.68 -11.55 9.76
N ALA A 311 0.61 -12.39 8.70
CA ALA A 311 -0.48 -12.33 7.72
C ALA A 311 -1.85 -12.58 8.37
N MET A 312 -1.97 -13.58 9.26
CA MET A 312 -3.22 -13.88 9.97
C MET A 312 -3.63 -12.75 10.91
N VAL A 313 -2.68 -12.20 11.68
CA VAL A 313 -2.95 -11.10 12.63
C VAL A 313 -3.36 -9.83 11.88
N MET A 314 -2.62 -9.42 10.83
CA MET A 314 -2.96 -8.24 10.03
C MET A 314 -4.32 -8.41 9.32
N ASN A 315 -4.61 -9.59 8.77
CA ASN A 315 -5.89 -9.88 8.13
C ASN A 315 -7.07 -9.82 9.12
N THR A 316 -6.83 -10.09 10.39
CA THR A 316 -7.83 -10.02 11.46
C THR A 316 -8.03 -8.60 11.97
N TRP A 317 -6.96 -7.85 12.13
CA TRP A 317 -6.98 -6.51 12.70
C TRP A 317 -7.50 -5.45 11.72
N PHE A 318 -7.13 -5.52 10.44
CA PHE A 318 -7.42 -4.47 9.47
C PHE A 318 -8.92 -4.17 9.29
N PRO A 319 -9.83 -5.17 9.12
CA PRO A 319 -11.27 -4.90 9.02
C PRO A 319 -11.84 -4.23 10.28
N ARG A 320 -11.34 -4.57 11.46
CA ARG A 320 -11.75 -3.94 12.73
C ARG A 320 -11.29 -2.49 12.81
N SER A 321 -10.08 -2.21 12.33
CA SER A 321 -9.55 -0.85 12.23
C SER A 321 -10.37 0.01 11.27
N ILE A 322 -10.81 -0.55 10.14
CA ILE A 322 -11.75 0.11 9.22
C ILE A 322 -13.06 0.41 9.93
N GLN A 323 -13.67 -0.58 10.57
CA GLN A 323 -14.94 -0.41 11.27
C GLN A 323 -14.85 0.68 12.32
N PHE A 324 -13.78 0.71 13.11
CA PHE A 324 -13.53 1.77 14.09
C PHE A 324 -13.37 3.14 13.44
N ALA A 325 -12.52 3.24 12.41
CA ALA A 325 -12.24 4.52 11.75
C ALA A 325 -13.45 5.08 10.98
N MET A 326 -14.36 4.23 10.50
CA MET A 326 -15.55 4.64 9.75
C MET A 326 -16.78 4.83 10.64
N ALA A 327 -16.70 4.64 11.96
CA ALA A 327 -17.80 4.90 12.87
C ALA A 327 -18.12 6.40 12.92
N ASP A 328 -19.42 6.74 12.89
CA ASP A 328 -19.91 8.13 12.77
C ASP A 328 -19.42 9.04 13.91
N ASN A 329 -19.24 8.49 15.11
CA ASN A 329 -18.83 9.21 16.32
C ASN A 329 -17.29 9.30 16.49
N THR A 330 -16.49 8.80 15.56
CA THR A 330 -15.03 8.87 15.66
C THR A 330 -14.53 10.27 15.29
N ASP A 331 -13.81 10.92 16.24
CA ASP A 331 -13.12 12.19 15.99
C ASP A 331 -12.20 12.08 14.76
N HIS A 332 -12.21 13.07 13.88
CA HIS A 332 -11.42 13.07 12.64
C HIS A 332 -9.92 12.91 12.88
N ARG A 333 -9.37 13.44 13.99
CA ARG A 333 -7.95 13.30 14.35
C ARG A 333 -7.63 11.87 14.78
N VAL A 334 -8.54 11.25 15.55
CA VAL A 334 -8.41 9.84 15.95
C VAL A 334 -8.54 8.92 14.72
N ARG A 335 -9.44 9.24 13.79
CA ARG A 335 -9.56 8.53 12.51
C ARG A 335 -8.26 8.58 11.72
N HIS A 336 -7.67 9.77 11.61
CA HIS A 336 -6.37 9.95 10.95
C HIS A 336 -5.26 9.18 11.68
N ALA A 337 -5.19 9.28 13.00
CA ALA A 337 -4.22 8.54 13.81
C ALA A 337 -4.31 7.03 13.57
N MET A 338 -5.50 6.47 13.56
CA MET A 338 -5.72 5.04 13.26
C MET A 338 -5.25 4.68 11.85
N SER A 339 -5.50 5.53 10.84
CA SER A 339 -5.02 5.31 9.48
C SER A 339 -3.49 5.27 9.42
N VAL A 340 -2.82 6.16 10.14
CA VAL A 340 -1.33 6.21 10.23
C VAL A 340 -0.79 4.96 10.93
N ILE A 341 -1.35 4.58 12.09
CA ILE A 341 -0.92 3.40 12.85
C ILE A 341 -1.06 2.13 11.99
N VAL A 342 -2.21 1.97 11.34
CA VAL A 342 -2.47 0.81 10.47
C VAL A 342 -1.49 0.76 9.30
N LYS A 343 -1.30 1.89 8.61
CA LYS A 343 -0.38 1.96 7.47
C LYS A 343 1.05 1.64 7.90
N ALA A 344 1.55 2.27 8.96
CA ALA A 344 2.91 2.03 9.44
C ALA A 344 3.10 0.56 9.80
N THR A 345 2.21 -0.02 10.60
CA THR A 345 2.33 -1.40 11.08
C THR A 345 2.26 -2.42 9.96
N VAL A 346 1.23 -2.34 9.09
CA VAL A 346 1.06 -3.30 7.98
C VAL A 346 2.22 -3.21 7.00
N CYS A 347 2.60 -2.00 6.58
CA CYS A 347 3.66 -1.82 5.59
C CYS A 347 5.04 -2.22 6.12
N ARG A 348 5.33 -2.00 7.40
CA ARG A 348 6.63 -2.38 8.00
C ARG A 348 6.72 -3.89 8.25
N HIS A 349 5.65 -4.54 8.67
CA HIS A 349 5.62 -6.01 8.71
C HIS A 349 5.82 -6.61 7.31
N PHE A 350 5.14 -6.06 6.32
CA PHE A 350 5.33 -6.45 4.93
C PHE A 350 6.80 -6.34 4.50
N GLN A 351 7.45 -5.20 4.77
CA GLN A 351 8.86 -4.97 4.40
C GLN A 351 9.85 -5.91 5.09
N ARG A 352 9.51 -6.42 6.28
CA ARG A 352 10.36 -7.38 7.00
C ARG A 352 10.13 -8.80 6.50
N CYS A 353 8.88 -9.20 6.30
CA CYS A 353 8.54 -10.59 5.98
C CYS A 353 8.84 -10.98 4.52
N VAL A 354 8.56 -10.10 3.55
CA VAL A 354 8.62 -10.49 2.12
C VAL A 354 10.05 -10.74 1.65
N PRO A 355 11.05 -9.86 1.90
CA PRO A 355 12.43 -10.13 1.53
C PRO A 355 12.98 -11.40 2.20
N GLU A 356 12.73 -11.58 3.50
CA GLU A 356 13.17 -12.76 4.23
C GLU A 356 12.60 -14.04 3.62
N MET A 357 11.32 -14.04 3.22
CA MET A 357 10.69 -15.19 2.55
C MET A 357 11.23 -15.43 1.14
N ALA A 358 11.52 -14.39 0.38
CA ALA A 358 12.14 -14.50 -0.95
C ALA A 358 13.50 -15.21 -0.85
N GLU A 359 14.34 -14.81 0.13
CA GLU A 359 15.62 -15.47 0.41
C GLU A 359 15.44 -16.96 0.76
N ARG A 360 14.40 -17.29 1.52
CA ARG A 360 14.10 -18.70 1.92
C ARG A 360 13.69 -19.57 0.73
N CYS A 361 13.32 -19.00 -0.39
CA CYS A 361 13.05 -19.72 -1.64
C CYS A 361 14.28 -19.79 -2.57
N GLY A 362 15.43 -19.24 -2.17
CA GLY A 362 16.66 -19.21 -2.95
C GLY A 362 16.47 -18.46 -4.27
N ALA A 363 17.09 -18.92 -5.35
CA ALA A 363 16.96 -18.27 -6.68
C ALA A 363 15.49 -18.13 -7.13
N GLN A 364 14.61 -19.05 -6.74
CA GLN A 364 13.19 -18.98 -7.09
C GLN A 364 12.49 -17.74 -6.53
N GLY A 365 12.94 -17.22 -5.39
CA GLY A 365 12.41 -16.00 -4.78
C GLY A 365 12.71 -14.74 -5.58
N THR A 366 13.67 -14.77 -6.50
CA THR A 366 14.08 -13.63 -7.32
C THR A 366 13.30 -13.51 -8.65
N PHE A 367 12.60 -14.57 -9.05
CA PHE A 367 11.87 -14.58 -10.32
C PHE A 367 10.45 -14.02 -10.16
N GLU A 368 10.06 -13.16 -11.11
CA GLU A 368 8.77 -12.45 -11.10
C GLU A 368 7.57 -13.42 -11.13
N HIS A 369 7.67 -14.56 -11.81
CA HIS A 369 6.62 -15.57 -11.87
C HIS A 369 6.29 -16.22 -10.52
N ASN A 370 7.14 -16.08 -9.51
CA ASN A 370 6.89 -16.51 -8.14
C ASN A 370 6.44 -15.36 -7.22
N TYR A 371 6.16 -14.19 -7.75
CA TYR A 371 5.60 -12.99 -7.11
C TYR A 371 6.48 -12.29 -6.08
N MET A 372 7.29 -12.96 -5.27
CA MET A 372 7.92 -12.38 -4.07
C MET A 372 8.79 -11.14 -4.37
N ALA A 373 9.72 -11.23 -5.33
CA ALA A 373 10.54 -10.08 -5.71
C ALA A 373 9.73 -8.92 -6.29
N LYS A 374 8.66 -9.23 -7.06
CA LYS A 374 7.74 -8.25 -7.60
C LYS A 374 6.96 -7.55 -6.49
N ILE A 375 6.35 -8.32 -5.59
CA ILE A 375 5.62 -7.82 -4.42
C ILE A 375 6.52 -6.90 -3.57
N GLU A 376 7.77 -7.29 -3.32
CA GLU A 376 8.74 -6.47 -2.59
C GLU A 376 8.96 -5.10 -3.25
N ASN A 377 9.20 -5.09 -4.57
CA ASN A 377 9.43 -3.85 -5.30
C ASN A 377 8.17 -2.98 -5.41
N ASP A 378 7.01 -3.59 -5.60
CA ASP A 378 5.72 -2.89 -5.59
C ASP A 378 5.50 -2.19 -4.24
N GLY A 379 5.88 -2.83 -3.12
CA GLY A 379 5.76 -2.29 -1.76
C GLY A 379 6.52 -0.99 -1.52
N LYS A 380 7.62 -0.74 -2.23
CA LYS A 380 8.39 0.50 -2.10
C LYS A 380 7.58 1.75 -2.43
N GLY A 381 6.64 1.64 -3.36
CA GLY A 381 5.76 2.77 -3.72
C GLY A 381 4.72 3.11 -2.66
N VAL A 382 4.18 2.11 -1.98
CA VAL A 382 3.10 2.31 -1.01
C VAL A 382 3.55 3.00 0.27
N ILE A 383 4.81 2.84 0.63
CA ILE A 383 5.39 3.45 1.83
C ILE A 383 5.32 4.98 1.77
N ILE A 384 5.49 5.53 0.56
CA ILE A 384 5.50 6.98 0.32
C ILE A 384 4.16 7.51 -0.21
N ALA A 385 3.34 6.68 -0.87
CA ALA A 385 2.04 7.10 -1.39
C ALA A 385 1.06 7.44 -0.26
N GLU A 386 0.19 8.43 -0.47
CA GLU A 386 -0.79 8.92 0.52
C GLU A 386 -0.13 9.34 1.85
N GLY A 387 1.01 10.01 1.75
CA GLY A 387 1.86 10.44 2.85
C GLY A 387 2.95 9.43 3.21
N ASP A 388 4.19 9.90 3.28
CA ASP A 388 5.35 9.10 3.72
C ASP A 388 5.16 8.60 5.16
N ILE A 389 5.45 7.32 5.41
CA ILE A 389 5.21 6.70 6.72
C ILE A 389 5.96 7.42 7.84
N LEU A 390 7.24 7.76 7.62
CA LEU A 390 8.04 8.42 8.67
C LEU A 390 7.45 9.79 9.00
N THR A 391 7.10 10.58 7.98
CA THR A 391 6.49 11.91 8.16
C THR A 391 5.15 11.83 8.89
N LEU A 392 4.31 10.86 8.53
CA LEU A 392 3.05 10.60 9.22
C LEU A 392 3.27 10.20 10.68
N CYS A 393 4.25 9.34 10.95
CA CYS A 393 4.62 8.93 12.31
C CYS A 393 5.16 10.10 13.13
N ILE A 394 6.03 10.94 12.58
CA ILE A 394 6.56 12.14 13.25
C ILE A 394 5.43 13.04 13.71
N ARG A 395 4.47 13.33 12.83
CA ARG A 395 3.33 14.17 13.16
C ARG A 395 2.47 13.54 14.25
N LEU A 396 2.04 12.30 14.08
CA LEU A 396 1.19 11.61 15.05
C LEU A 396 1.87 11.48 16.41
N PHE A 397 3.12 11.07 16.44
CA PHE A 397 3.93 10.95 17.65
C PHE A 397 4.03 12.28 18.41
N SER A 398 4.35 13.38 17.70
CA SER A 398 4.41 14.70 18.30
C SER A 398 3.05 15.14 18.88
N GLU A 399 1.95 14.87 18.19
CA GLU A 399 0.60 15.18 18.67
C GLU A 399 0.23 14.38 19.94
N LEU A 400 0.64 13.09 20.02
CA LEU A 400 0.42 12.25 21.20
C LEU A 400 1.30 12.65 22.39
N LEU A 401 2.57 13.01 22.15
CA LEU A 401 3.46 13.51 23.20
C LEU A 401 2.95 14.82 23.81
N LEU A 402 2.45 15.73 22.97
CA LEU A 402 1.89 17.01 23.40
C LEU A 402 0.47 16.89 23.99
N GLY A 403 -0.09 15.70 24.06
CA GLY A 403 -1.42 15.48 24.62
C GLY A 403 -2.56 16.17 23.86
N ARG A 404 -2.41 16.41 22.55
CA ARG A 404 -3.42 17.12 21.74
C ARG A 404 -4.73 16.35 21.64
N TYR A 405 -4.68 15.02 21.71
CA TYR A 405 -5.79 14.09 21.80
C TYR A 405 -5.28 12.73 22.28
N THR A 406 -6.20 11.83 22.56
CA THR A 406 -5.88 10.45 22.96
C THR A 406 -6.39 9.48 21.90
N ILE A 407 -5.67 8.38 21.73
CA ILE A 407 -6.10 7.24 20.92
C ILE A 407 -6.68 6.13 21.81
N PRO A 408 -7.55 5.25 21.27
CA PRO A 408 -8.09 4.13 22.05
C PRO A 408 -6.96 3.23 22.56
N MET A 409 -7.12 2.78 23.81
CA MET A 409 -6.28 1.74 24.37
C MET A 409 -6.65 0.39 23.76
N PRO A 410 -5.69 -0.53 23.50
CA PRO A 410 -6.04 -1.90 23.15
C PRO A 410 -6.79 -2.57 24.29
N SER A 411 -7.74 -3.44 23.98
CA SER A 411 -8.55 -4.17 24.97
C SER A 411 -7.71 -5.05 25.90
N SER A 412 -6.58 -5.55 25.44
CA SER A 412 -5.59 -6.31 26.23
C SER A 412 -4.48 -5.39 26.75
N SER A 413 -4.84 -4.43 27.61
CA SER A 413 -3.91 -3.43 28.18
C SER A 413 -2.73 -4.03 28.96
N ASP A 414 -2.87 -5.25 29.48
CA ASP A 414 -1.85 -5.93 30.28
C ASP A 414 -0.90 -6.81 29.47
N SER A 415 -1.11 -6.94 28.16
CA SER A 415 -0.21 -7.70 27.30
C SER A 415 1.19 -7.08 27.32
N ILE A 416 2.22 -7.94 27.13
CA ILE A 416 3.62 -7.48 27.09
C ILE A 416 3.82 -6.46 25.95
N LEU A 417 3.07 -6.59 24.84
CA LEU A 417 3.13 -5.67 23.71
C LEU A 417 2.47 -4.32 24.04
N ALA A 418 1.38 -4.32 24.83
CA ALA A 418 0.76 -3.09 25.30
C ALA A 418 1.68 -2.34 26.28
N ARG A 419 2.31 -3.08 27.21
CA ARG A 419 3.31 -2.49 28.13
C ARG A 419 4.49 -1.88 27.39
N HIS A 420 4.97 -2.52 26.31
CA HIS A 420 6.00 -1.96 25.44
C HIS A 420 5.56 -0.66 24.79
N ALA A 421 4.42 -0.67 24.12
CA ALA A 421 3.92 0.51 23.41
C ALA A 421 3.76 1.74 24.32
N TRP A 422 3.17 1.55 25.50
CA TRP A 422 2.93 2.64 26.45
C TRP A 422 4.19 3.01 27.22
N GLY A 423 5.07 2.06 27.49
CA GLY A 423 6.40 2.30 28.07
C GLY A 423 7.23 3.21 27.18
N LEU A 424 7.34 2.90 25.89
CA LEU A 424 8.05 3.74 24.92
C LEU A 424 7.44 5.16 24.84
N LEU A 425 6.11 5.25 24.87
CA LEU A 425 5.45 6.58 24.80
C LEU A 425 5.74 7.40 26.06
N GLU A 426 5.76 6.78 27.27
CA GLU A 426 6.06 7.51 28.50
C GLU A 426 7.55 7.87 28.62
N GLU A 427 8.46 6.97 28.24
CA GLU A 427 9.90 7.29 28.16
C GLU A 427 10.14 8.54 27.30
N ASN A 428 9.49 8.64 26.15
CA ASN A 428 9.61 9.81 25.29
C ASN A 428 8.91 11.07 25.85
N ARG A 429 7.85 10.93 26.65
CA ARG A 429 7.26 12.05 27.40
C ARG A 429 8.21 12.58 28.47
N GLU A 430 8.87 11.70 29.18
CA GLU A 430 9.90 12.09 30.17
C GLU A 430 11.07 12.79 29.48
N LEU A 431 11.52 12.26 28.35
CA LEU A 431 12.57 12.88 27.55
C LEU A 431 12.13 14.27 27.04
N LEU A 432 10.90 14.42 26.55
CA LEU A 432 10.35 15.73 26.16
C LEU A 432 10.35 16.72 27.34
N ARG A 433 9.95 16.29 28.55
CA ARG A 433 10.01 17.12 29.76
C ARG A 433 11.44 17.57 30.07
N SER A 434 12.44 16.72 29.85
CA SER A 434 13.85 17.04 30.09
C SER A 434 14.43 18.01 29.08
N VAL A 435 14.04 17.93 27.80
CA VAL A 435 14.50 18.85 26.73
C VAL A 435 13.70 20.15 26.67
N GLY A 436 12.53 20.18 27.30
CA GLY A 436 11.73 21.39 27.60
C GLY A 436 10.92 21.97 26.45
N ASP A 437 11.35 21.84 25.18
CA ASP A 437 10.65 22.41 24.02
C ASP A 437 10.64 21.42 22.85
N HIS A 438 9.42 21.19 22.31
CA HIS A 438 9.19 20.32 21.16
C HIS A 438 9.72 20.85 19.81
N ARG A 439 10.28 22.07 19.79
CA ARG A 439 10.95 22.69 18.64
C ARG A 439 12.46 22.84 18.83
N SER A 440 12.99 22.36 19.96
CA SER A 440 14.42 22.43 20.25
C SER A 440 15.23 21.49 19.36
N GLU A 441 16.53 21.78 19.21
CA GLU A 441 17.46 20.89 18.53
C GLU A 441 17.57 19.54 19.26
N SER A 442 17.53 19.54 20.59
CA SER A 442 17.53 18.33 21.40
C SER A 442 16.28 17.46 21.17
N PHE A 443 15.10 18.07 20.96
CA PHE A 443 13.92 17.34 20.56
C PHE A 443 14.09 16.68 19.18
N ASN A 444 14.61 17.44 18.22
CA ASN A 444 14.87 16.94 16.87
C ASN A 444 15.89 15.78 16.88
N SER A 445 16.93 15.84 17.68
CA SER A 445 18.00 14.84 17.69
C SER A 445 17.70 13.61 18.55
N LEU A 446 16.98 13.75 19.67
CA LEU A 446 16.80 12.67 20.65
C LEU A 446 15.40 12.05 20.62
N VAL A 447 14.35 12.86 20.37
CA VAL A 447 12.95 12.42 20.48
C VAL A 447 12.37 12.03 19.12
N LEU A 448 12.50 12.88 18.10
CA LEU A 448 11.91 12.59 16.78
C LEU A 448 12.38 11.28 16.13
N PRO A 449 13.63 10.82 16.26
CA PRO A 449 14.05 9.54 15.71
C PRO A 449 13.27 8.32 16.25
N GLN A 450 12.62 8.43 17.42
CA GLN A 450 11.83 7.37 18.02
C GLN A 450 10.41 7.27 17.47
N SER A 451 9.95 8.27 16.72
CA SER A 451 8.57 8.44 16.30
C SER A 451 7.98 7.21 15.61
N GLN A 452 8.70 6.64 14.65
CA GLN A 452 8.20 5.46 13.92
C GLN A 452 8.13 4.23 14.81
N ALA A 453 9.15 3.97 15.64
CA ALA A 453 9.19 2.81 16.53
C ALA A 453 8.03 2.83 17.53
N VAL A 454 7.73 3.98 18.11
CA VAL A 454 6.60 4.16 19.04
C VAL A 454 5.26 3.93 18.34
N ILE A 455 5.05 4.49 17.15
CA ILE A 455 3.79 4.30 16.41
C ILE A 455 3.61 2.83 15.97
N GLU A 456 4.69 2.16 15.52
CA GLU A 456 4.63 0.73 15.22
C GLU A 456 4.32 -0.10 16.48
N ALA A 457 4.93 0.19 17.62
CA ALA A 457 4.66 -0.51 18.88
C ALA A 457 3.18 -0.41 19.29
N ILE A 458 2.57 0.77 19.14
CA ILE A 458 1.13 0.97 19.36
C ILE A 458 0.31 0.08 18.43
N GLY A 459 0.65 0.05 17.14
CA GLY A 459 -0.03 -0.80 16.16
C GLY A 459 0.13 -2.28 16.44
N HIS A 460 1.32 -2.72 16.90
CA HIS A 460 1.56 -4.12 17.31
C HIS A 460 0.65 -4.53 18.48
N ALA A 461 0.52 -3.67 19.50
CA ALA A 461 -0.35 -3.93 20.64
C ALA A 461 -1.83 -4.02 20.23
N MET A 462 -2.29 -3.09 19.37
CA MET A 462 -3.66 -3.09 18.86
C MET A 462 -3.96 -4.32 18.00
N ALA A 463 -3.03 -4.71 17.14
CA ALA A 463 -3.19 -5.87 16.27
C ALA A 463 -3.23 -7.18 17.08
N TYR A 464 -2.37 -7.30 18.08
CA TYR A 464 -2.36 -8.44 18.99
C TYR A 464 -3.66 -8.57 19.75
N ALA A 465 -4.14 -7.49 20.37
CA ALA A 465 -5.43 -7.46 21.08
C ALA A 465 -6.60 -7.87 20.17
N ALA A 466 -6.66 -7.33 18.95
CA ALA A 466 -7.70 -7.69 17.98
C ALA A 466 -7.63 -9.19 17.59
N ALA A 467 -6.43 -9.75 17.49
CA ALA A 467 -6.22 -11.16 17.19
C ALA A 467 -6.64 -12.07 18.36
N GLN A 468 -6.35 -11.66 19.60
CA GLN A 468 -6.83 -12.35 20.83
C GLN A 468 -8.36 -12.35 20.92
N GLU A 469 -9.02 -11.21 20.72
CA GLU A 469 -10.48 -11.10 20.70
C GLU A 469 -11.12 -11.95 19.61
N ALA A 470 -10.45 -12.06 18.45
CA ALA A 470 -10.89 -12.94 17.36
C ALA A 470 -10.63 -14.42 17.65
N LYS A 471 -9.96 -14.74 18.76
CA LYS A 471 -9.59 -16.10 19.16
C LYS A 471 -8.74 -16.81 18.09
N LEU A 472 -7.76 -16.10 17.53
CA LEU A 472 -6.76 -16.76 16.71
C LEU A 472 -6.03 -17.86 17.54
N PRO A 473 -5.54 -18.93 16.88
CA PRO A 473 -4.81 -19.99 17.57
C PRO A 473 -3.66 -19.44 18.43
N GLN A 474 -3.55 -19.92 19.68
CA GLN A 474 -2.52 -19.42 20.61
C GLN A 474 -1.09 -19.52 20.03
N PRO A 475 -0.67 -20.61 19.31
CA PRO A 475 0.65 -20.64 18.69
C PRO A 475 0.89 -19.51 17.68
N ILE A 476 -0.14 -19.05 16.96
CA ILE A 476 -0.06 -17.89 16.04
C ILE A 476 0.14 -16.58 16.82
N LEU A 477 -0.58 -16.39 17.91
CA LEU A 477 -0.41 -15.24 18.81
C LEU A 477 1.00 -15.21 19.41
N ASP A 478 1.50 -16.35 19.86
CA ASP A 478 2.82 -16.48 20.46
C ASP A 478 3.96 -16.22 19.45
N ILE A 479 3.83 -16.70 18.21
CA ILE A 479 4.77 -16.38 17.11
C ILE A 479 4.74 -14.88 16.82
N TYR A 480 3.55 -14.26 16.72
CA TYR A 480 3.43 -12.83 16.48
C TYR A 480 4.06 -12.00 17.61
N GLU A 481 3.83 -12.38 18.86
CA GLU A 481 4.45 -11.73 20.02
C GLU A 481 5.98 -11.83 19.95
N CYS A 482 6.54 -13.01 19.66
CA CYS A 482 7.99 -13.19 19.45
C CYS A 482 8.51 -12.34 18.29
N SER A 483 7.74 -12.20 17.20
CA SER A 483 8.08 -11.35 16.07
C SER A 483 8.26 -9.87 16.47
N VAL A 484 7.38 -9.37 17.35
CA VAL A 484 7.47 -8.01 17.88
C VAL A 484 8.62 -7.86 18.86
N ILE A 485 8.80 -8.82 19.78
CA ILE A 485 9.92 -8.81 20.74
C ILE A 485 11.28 -8.73 20.03
N ARG A 486 11.44 -9.41 18.90
CA ARG A 486 12.67 -9.35 18.08
C ARG A 486 12.97 -7.98 17.49
N GLN A 487 12.00 -7.07 17.43
CA GLN A 487 12.19 -5.73 16.86
C GLN A 487 12.79 -4.75 17.87
N ASP A 488 12.59 -4.99 19.16
CA ASP A 488 13.19 -4.20 20.25
C ASP A 488 13.61 -5.08 21.43
N PRO A 489 14.57 -6.00 21.24
CA PRO A 489 14.96 -6.97 22.24
C PRO A 489 15.57 -6.33 23.51
N ALA A 490 16.09 -5.09 23.39
CA ALA A 490 16.68 -4.36 24.51
C ALA A 490 15.59 -3.95 25.50
N TRP A 491 14.54 -3.30 25.02
CA TRP A 491 13.44 -2.86 25.89
C TRP A 491 12.83 -4.03 26.68
N TYR A 492 12.58 -5.15 26.00
CA TYR A 492 12.02 -6.35 26.66
C TYR A 492 12.97 -6.97 27.68
N SER A 493 14.28 -6.86 27.45
CA SER A 493 15.27 -7.31 28.42
C SER A 493 15.30 -6.44 29.68
N GLU A 494 15.19 -5.13 29.50
CA GLU A 494 15.28 -4.15 30.58
C GLU A 494 13.97 -4.04 31.38
N ASN A 495 12.82 -4.06 30.70
CA ASN A 495 11.53 -3.71 31.30
C ASN A 495 10.58 -4.90 31.51
N ALA A 496 10.85 -6.05 30.87
CA ALA A 496 9.96 -7.21 30.93
C ALA A 496 10.64 -8.49 31.50
N GLY A 497 11.87 -8.39 31.92
CA GLY A 497 12.64 -9.56 32.47
C GLY A 497 12.98 -10.62 31.42
N LEU A 498 12.81 -10.32 30.11
CA LEU A 498 13.12 -11.24 29.02
C LEU A 498 14.55 -11.03 28.52
N ASN A 499 15.52 -11.52 29.30
CA ASN A 499 16.92 -11.48 28.85
C ASN A 499 17.12 -12.28 27.55
N ARG A 500 18.28 -12.11 26.91
CA ARG A 500 18.61 -12.71 25.62
C ARG A 500 18.37 -14.23 25.55
N MET A 501 18.65 -14.95 26.61
CA MET A 501 18.44 -16.40 26.66
C MET A 501 16.94 -16.73 26.78
N ALA A 502 16.20 -16.01 27.61
CA ALA A 502 14.75 -16.18 27.75
C ALA A 502 14.04 -15.94 26.42
N GLN A 503 14.43 -14.90 25.67
CA GLN A 503 13.86 -14.63 24.33
C GLN A 503 14.12 -15.79 23.36
N ARG A 504 15.33 -16.34 23.33
CA ARG A 504 15.69 -17.51 22.48
C ARG A 504 14.91 -18.77 22.85
N LEU A 505 14.80 -19.08 24.14
CA LEU A 505 14.05 -20.25 24.61
C LEU A 505 12.55 -20.09 24.30
N ARG A 506 11.99 -18.89 24.49
CA ARG A 506 10.62 -18.60 24.12
C ARG A 506 10.37 -18.84 22.61
N GLU A 507 11.24 -18.32 21.75
CA GLU A 507 11.17 -18.53 20.31
C GLU A 507 11.21 -20.03 19.95
N ASP A 508 12.09 -20.81 20.57
CA ASP A 508 12.19 -22.25 20.31
C ASP A 508 10.90 -22.99 20.70
N VAL A 509 10.32 -22.67 21.84
CA VAL A 509 9.05 -23.25 22.31
C VAL A 509 7.91 -22.94 21.36
N VAL A 510 7.73 -21.67 20.97
CA VAL A 510 6.59 -21.26 20.13
C VAL A 510 6.69 -21.82 18.71
N ILE A 511 7.89 -21.90 18.12
CA ILE A 511 8.11 -22.54 16.82
C ILE A 511 7.75 -24.03 16.90
N THR A 512 8.20 -24.71 17.94
CA THR A 512 7.91 -26.13 18.12
C THR A 512 6.41 -26.40 18.26
N ALA A 513 5.69 -25.54 18.97
CA ALA A 513 4.25 -25.64 19.14
C ALA A 513 3.46 -25.33 17.84
N ALA A 514 3.91 -24.36 17.05
CA ALA A 514 3.18 -23.93 15.85
C ALA A 514 3.44 -24.80 14.61
N LEU A 515 4.62 -25.40 14.48
CA LEU A 515 5.07 -26.11 13.28
C LEU A 515 4.15 -27.25 12.83
N PRO A 516 3.62 -28.12 13.73
CA PRO A 516 2.76 -29.24 13.31
C PRO A 516 1.51 -28.81 12.54
N GLU A 517 0.98 -27.62 12.85
CA GLU A 517 -0.25 -27.09 12.24
C GLU A 517 0.03 -26.12 11.06
N LEU A 518 1.27 -26.01 10.60
CA LEU A 518 1.64 -25.06 9.53
C LEU A 518 0.75 -25.23 8.30
N GLY A 519 0.47 -26.44 7.86
CA GLY A 519 -0.41 -26.71 6.71
C GLY A 519 -1.80 -26.12 6.91
N THR A 520 -2.40 -26.32 8.08
CA THR A 520 -3.70 -25.78 8.46
C THR A 520 -3.70 -24.25 8.46
N TYR A 521 -2.63 -23.65 8.98
CA TYR A 521 -2.51 -22.17 9.00
C TYR A 521 -2.37 -21.58 7.59
N LEU A 522 -1.61 -22.22 6.69
CA LEU A 522 -1.49 -21.80 5.31
C LEU A 522 -2.84 -21.88 4.57
N ASP A 523 -3.62 -22.94 4.79
CA ASP A 523 -4.96 -23.09 4.22
C ASP A 523 -5.93 -22.03 4.75
N ALA A 524 -5.83 -21.68 6.03
CA ALA A 524 -6.61 -20.64 6.67
C ALA A 524 -6.37 -19.24 6.09
N LEU A 525 -5.26 -18.99 5.39
CA LEU A 525 -5.02 -17.73 4.68
C LEU A 525 -6.00 -17.50 3.53
N GLN A 526 -6.62 -18.54 2.97
CA GLN A 526 -7.60 -18.46 1.89
C GLN A 526 -7.12 -17.64 0.67
N ILE A 527 -5.87 -17.84 0.28
CA ILE A 527 -5.21 -17.08 -0.81
C ILE A 527 -4.86 -17.97 -2.01
N GLU A 528 -4.95 -19.29 -1.88
CA GLU A 528 -4.50 -20.27 -2.86
C GLU A 528 -5.05 -20.01 -4.26
N ASP A 529 -6.34 -19.73 -4.39
CA ASP A 529 -7.00 -19.46 -5.67
C ASP A 529 -6.39 -18.28 -6.44
N TYR A 530 -5.73 -17.37 -5.75
CA TYR A 530 -5.11 -16.17 -6.29
C TYR A 530 -3.60 -16.32 -6.55
N VAL A 531 -3.01 -17.44 -6.12
CA VAL A 531 -1.57 -17.69 -6.26
C VAL A 531 -1.32 -18.64 -7.43
N SER A 532 -0.66 -18.14 -8.47
CA SER A 532 -0.21 -18.93 -9.62
C SER A 532 1.31 -19.13 -9.67
N ALA A 533 2.00 -18.97 -8.52
CA ALA A 533 3.45 -19.18 -8.41
C ALA A 533 3.78 -20.66 -8.67
N PRO A 534 4.61 -20.96 -9.67
CA PRO A 534 4.89 -22.36 -10.06
C PRO A 534 5.54 -23.19 -8.95
N ILE A 535 6.32 -22.54 -8.07
CA ILE A 535 7.06 -23.22 -7.00
C ILE A 535 6.20 -23.72 -5.84
N VAL A 536 4.88 -23.47 -5.86
CA VAL A 536 3.95 -23.95 -4.82
C VAL A 536 3.81 -25.46 -4.84
N SER A 537 4.06 -26.12 -5.99
CA SER A 537 4.03 -27.58 -6.13
C SER A 537 4.98 -28.07 -7.22
N ASP A 538 5.39 -29.34 -7.11
CA ASP A 538 6.22 -30.00 -8.14
C ASP A 538 5.48 -30.09 -9.49
N ALA A 539 4.17 -30.30 -9.46
CA ALA A 539 3.35 -30.35 -10.68
C ALA A 539 3.31 -28.98 -11.38
N GLY A 540 3.02 -27.92 -10.62
CA GLY A 540 3.02 -26.54 -11.14
C GLY A 540 4.37 -26.12 -11.71
N TRP A 541 5.46 -26.50 -11.06
CA TRP A 541 6.81 -26.21 -11.56
C TRP A 541 7.10 -26.94 -12.87
N LYS A 542 6.75 -28.24 -12.99
CA LYS A 542 6.92 -29.01 -14.22
C LYS A 542 6.11 -28.44 -15.39
N GLU A 543 4.85 -28.11 -15.14
CA GLU A 543 3.98 -27.46 -16.14
C GLU A 543 4.54 -26.13 -16.62
N TYR A 544 4.99 -25.30 -15.68
CA TYR A 544 5.60 -24.01 -15.99
C TYR A 544 6.85 -24.17 -16.87
N VAL A 545 7.78 -25.04 -16.47
CA VAL A 545 9.03 -25.28 -17.25
C VAL A 545 8.70 -25.83 -18.64
N ALA A 546 7.69 -26.68 -18.78
CA ALA A 546 7.26 -27.19 -20.08
C ALA A 546 6.68 -26.10 -21.01
N SER A 547 6.19 -24.98 -20.45
CA SER A 547 5.66 -23.84 -21.21
C SER A 547 6.74 -22.87 -21.68
N LEU A 548 7.99 -22.98 -21.18
CA LEU A 548 9.07 -22.06 -21.50
C LEU A 548 9.72 -22.39 -22.85
N PRO A 549 10.29 -21.39 -23.55
CA PRO A 549 11.07 -21.61 -24.76
C PRO A 549 12.25 -22.57 -24.50
N ARG A 550 12.32 -23.64 -25.26
CA ARG A 550 13.41 -24.62 -25.17
C ARG A 550 14.33 -24.52 -26.38
N TYR A 551 15.61 -24.33 -26.14
CA TYR A 551 16.61 -24.24 -27.18
C TYR A 551 17.43 -25.55 -27.23
N THR A 552 17.61 -26.11 -28.41
CA THR A 552 18.44 -27.30 -28.68
C THR A 552 19.24 -27.07 -29.96
N GLY A 553 20.38 -27.70 -30.09
CA GLY A 553 21.19 -27.56 -31.31
C GLY A 553 22.39 -28.53 -31.32
N ASN A 554 23.05 -28.61 -32.46
CA ASN A 554 24.22 -29.43 -32.69
C ASN A 554 25.44 -28.54 -33.00
N ALA A 555 25.58 -27.41 -32.28
CA ALA A 555 26.72 -26.51 -32.51
C ALA A 555 28.05 -27.24 -32.20
N ILE A 556 28.97 -27.18 -33.14
CA ILE A 556 30.35 -27.70 -33.00
C ILE A 556 31.22 -26.48 -32.68
N THR A 557 31.89 -26.51 -31.52
CA THR A 557 32.85 -25.45 -31.15
C THR A 557 34.27 -25.86 -31.55
N GLU A 558 35.01 -24.97 -32.19
CA GLU A 558 36.36 -25.22 -32.65
C GLU A 558 37.42 -25.36 -31.52
N SER A 559 37.03 -25.17 -30.26
CA SER A 559 37.94 -25.09 -29.10
C SER A 559 38.11 -26.39 -28.31
N GLN A 560 37.77 -27.54 -28.87
CA GLN A 560 37.86 -28.83 -28.14
C GLN A 560 39.28 -29.36 -27.84
N PRO A 561 40.40 -28.97 -28.49
CA PRO A 561 41.71 -29.50 -28.12
C PRO A 561 42.27 -28.99 -26.79
N GLU A 562 41.92 -27.76 -26.34
CA GLU A 562 42.53 -27.17 -25.15
C GLU A 562 41.90 -27.67 -23.81
N ILE A 563 40.64 -28.09 -23.82
CA ILE A 563 39.96 -28.54 -22.60
C ILE A 563 40.45 -29.90 -22.10
N GLN A 564 41.01 -30.74 -22.98
CA GLN A 564 41.56 -32.04 -22.56
C GLN A 564 42.86 -31.94 -21.76
N HIS A 565 43.63 -30.86 -21.91
CA HIS A 565 44.88 -30.65 -21.18
C HIS A 565 44.68 -30.12 -19.76
N ILE A 566 43.59 -29.40 -19.49
CA ILE A 566 43.31 -28.85 -18.15
C ILE A 566 42.77 -29.92 -17.18
N ARG A 567 42.13 -30.97 -17.69
CA ARG A 567 41.65 -32.10 -16.82
C ARG A 567 42.77 -33.03 -16.31
N ALA A 568 43.99 -32.92 -16.85
CA ALA A 568 45.11 -33.76 -16.42
C ALA A 568 45.99 -33.11 -15.32
N VAL A 569 45.70 -31.88 -14.90
CA VAL A 569 46.49 -31.10 -13.93
C VAL A 569 45.70 -30.77 -12.63
N LEU A 570 44.42 -31.13 -12.53
CA LEU A 570 43.60 -31.06 -11.33
C LEU A 570 43.19 -32.48 -10.85
#